data_54cec5cf5f660463efaa3862d300287c
#
_entry.id   54cec5cf5f660463efaa3862d300287c
#
_cell.length_a   1.000
_cell.length_b   1.000
_cell.length_c   1.000
_cell.angle_alpha   90.00
_cell.angle_beta   90.00
_cell.angle_gamma   90.00
#
_symmetry.space_group_name_H-M   'P 1'
#
loop_
_entity.id
_entity.type
_entity.pdbx_description
1 polymer ?
#
loop_
_entity_poly.entity_id
_entity_poly.type
_entity_poly.pdbx_seq_one_letter_code
_entity_poly.pdbx_strand_id
1 'polypeptide(L)'
;MLNKQEKLLVSLSKLKGVGNSTLRAVLPDIHNGFSLQEIASKHSKIRKGIDSTPNHIELLELDIEACDRNGVEIISVFNDDFPEGLIDSNNSALFLYLKGNRDLLSRKSLAINGTRTPDSLASEYAVRIARYFTNAGVPILSGLALGCDSLAHVAALDAGGE
;
A
#
# COMPACT_ATOMS: atom_id res chain seq x y z
N MET A 1 -5.41 2.03 15.30
CA MET A 1 -4.27 1.48 16.08
C MET A 1 -4.02 0.05 15.62
N LEU A 2 -2.80 -0.30 15.21
CA LEU A 2 -2.47 -1.64 14.72
C LEU A 2 -2.70 -2.72 15.78
N ASN A 3 -3.35 -3.82 15.39
CA ASN A 3 -3.48 -5.01 16.22
C ASN A 3 -2.16 -5.81 16.26
N LYS A 4 -2.13 -6.91 17.03
CA LYS A 4 -0.91 -7.72 17.21
C LYS A 4 -0.40 -8.36 15.90
N GLN A 5 -1.30 -8.83 15.05
CA GLN A 5 -0.97 -9.47 13.76
C GLN A 5 -0.40 -8.45 12.77
N GLU A 6 -1.02 -7.28 12.70
CA GLU A 6 -0.56 -6.17 11.86
C GLU A 6 0.82 -5.67 12.28
N LYS A 7 1.02 -5.45 13.58
CA LYS A 7 2.34 -5.07 14.12
C LYS A 7 3.41 -6.09 13.75
N LEU A 8 3.09 -7.38 13.87
CA LEU A 8 4.03 -8.45 13.52
C LEU A 8 4.34 -8.44 12.03
N LEU A 9 3.33 -8.35 11.16
CA LEU A 9 3.51 -8.29 9.71
C LEU A 9 4.40 -7.10 9.29
N VAL A 10 4.08 -5.90 9.78
CA VAL A 10 4.84 -4.68 9.44
C VAL A 10 6.26 -4.75 10.03
N SER A 11 6.46 -5.28 11.24
CA SER A 11 7.81 -5.45 11.80
C SER A 11 8.67 -6.40 10.99
N LEU A 12 8.09 -7.50 10.50
CA LEU A 12 8.78 -8.46 9.63
C LEU A 12 9.20 -7.83 8.29
N SER A 13 8.47 -6.85 7.80
CA SER A 13 8.84 -6.12 6.57
C SER A 13 10.09 -5.24 6.72
N LYS A 14 10.47 -4.89 7.97
CA LYS A 14 11.69 -4.12 8.28
C LYS A 14 12.95 -5.00 8.27
N LEU A 15 12.80 -6.32 8.25
CA LEU A 15 13.92 -7.25 8.30
C LEU A 15 14.67 -7.26 6.96
N LYS A 16 15.99 -7.14 7.02
CA LYS A 16 16.86 -7.20 5.85
C LYS A 16 16.72 -8.56 5.14
N GLY A 17 16.46 -8.53 3.83
CA GLY A 17 16.29 -9.73 3.00
C GLY A 17 14.91 -10.40 3.09
N VAL A 18 13.98 -9.80 3.81
CA VAL A 18 12.58 -10.23 3.87
C VAL A 18 11.77 -9.40 2.88
N GLY A 19 11.40 -10.00 1.77
CA GLY A 19 10.55 -9.40 0.75
C GLY A 19 9.13 -9.94 0.79
N ASN A 20 8.29 -9.46 -0.11
CA ASN A 20 6.86 -9.74 -0.15
C ASN A 20 6.55 -11.26 -0.23
N SER A 21 7.32 -12.03 -1.01
CA SER A 21 7.16 -13.49 -1.09
C SER A 21 7.40 -14.21 0.24
N THR A 22 8.38 -13.72 1.02
CA THR A 22 8.67 -14.27 2.36
C THR A 22 7.56 -13.88 3.34
N LEU A 23 7.08 -12.63 3.30
CA LEU A 23 5.96 -12.17 4.12
C LEU A 23 4.69 -12.99 3.83
N ARG A 24 4.38 -13.25 2.56
CA ARG A 24 3.24 -14.11 2.18
C ARG A 24 3.37 -15.53 2.72
N ALA A 25 4.55 -16.10 2.69
CA ALA A 25 4.77 -17.47 3.20
C ALA A 25 4.55 -17.58 4.71
N VAL A 26 4.69 -16.49 5.46
CA VAL A 26 4.47 -16.49 6.93
C VAL A 26 3.08 -16.01 7.36
N LEU A 27 2.24 -15.51 6.42
CA LEU A 27 0.88 -15.06 6.74
C LEU A 27 0.05 -16.11 7.49
N PRO A 28 0.03 -17.40 7.09
CA PRO A 28 -0.71 -18.42 7.83
C PRO A 28 -0.25 -18.58 9.29
N ASP A 29 1.06 -18.48 9.54
CA ASP A 29 1.61 -18.56 10.90
C ASP A 29 1.20 -17.34 11.74
N ILE A 30 1.21 -16.12 11.15
CA ILE A 30 0.73 -14.90 11.81
C ILE A 30 -0.77 -15.02 12.12
N HIS A 31 -1.56 -15.50 11.16
CA HIS A 31 -3.00 -15.69 11.32
C HIS A 31 -3.33 -16.67 12.45
N ASN A 32 -2.55 -17.74 12.57
CA ASN A 32 -2.66 -18.74 13.64
C ASN A 32 -2.10 -18.27 15.00
N GLY A 33 -1.66 -17.01 15.10
CA GLY A 33 -1.22 -16.39 16.34
C GLY A 33 0.20 -16.76 16.77
N PHE A 34 1.04 -17.30 15.88
CA PHE A 34 2.42 -17.63 16.19
C PHE A 34 3.22 -16.39 16.59
N SER A 35 4.08 -16.56 17.57
CA SER A 35 5.03 -15.53 17.99
C SER A 35 6.17 -15.36 16.97
N LEU A 36 6.88 -14.25 17.06
CA LEU A 36 8.06 -13.98 16.23
C LEU A 36 9.09 -15.10 16.32
N GLN A 37 9.33 -15.65 17.54
CA GLN A 37 10.29 -16.74 17.76
C GLN A 37 9.85 -18.04 17.06
N GLU A 38 8.56 -18.38 17.13
CA GLU A 38 8.01 -19.57 16.45
C GLU A 38 8.13 -19.45 14.94
N ILE A 39 7.79 -18.26 14.36
CA ILE A 39 7.96 -17.98 12.95
C ILE A 39 9.44 -18.06 12.54
N ALA A 40 10.33 -17.47 13.32
CA ALA A 40 11.78 -17.51 13.06
C ALA A 40 12.35 -18.94 13.13
N SER A 41 11.78 -19.81 13.96
CA SER A 41 12.20 -21.21 14.04
C SER A 41 11.87 -22.00 12.77
N LYS A 42 10.76 -21.69 12.13
CA LYS A 42 10.27 -22.34 10.90
C LYS A 42 10.85 -21.74 9.61
N HIS A 43 11.13 -20.43 9.60
CA HIS A 43 11.50 -19.68 8.41
C HIS A 43 12.92 -19.11 8.52
N SER A 44 13.89 -19.76 7.88
CA SER A 44 15.32 -19.41 7.95
C SER A 44 15.61 -17.98 7.47
N LYS A 45 14.86 -17.46 6.48
CA LYS A 45 14.99 -16.06 6.02
C LYS A 45 14.58 -15.06 7.09
N ILE A 46 13.52 -15.35 7.86
CA ILE A 46 13.10 -14.51 8.98
C ILE A 46 14.17 -14.50 10.06
N ARG A 47 14.69 -15.67 10.46
CA ARG A 47 15.78 -15.77 11.44
C ARG A 47 16.99 -14.92 11.03
N LYS A 48 17.49 -15.11 9.80
CA LYS A 48 18.61 -14.32 9.27
C LYS A 48 18.30 -12.82 9.22
N GLY A 49 17.06 -12.46 8.91
CA GLY A 49 16.60 -11.08 8.91
C GLY A 49 16.68 -10.45 10.31
N ILE A 50 16.22 -11.16 11.34
CA ILE A 50 16.30 -10.73 12.75
C ILE A 50 17.75 -10.51 13.16
N ASP A 51 18.65 -11.48 12.87
CA ASP A 51 20.07 -11.37 13.18
C ASP A 51 20.73 -10.16 12.49
N SER A 52 20.25 -9.82 11.28
CA SER A 52 20.77 -8.70 10.47
C SER A 52 20.12 -7.35 10.76
N THR A 53 18.97 -7.35 11.44
CA THR A 53 18.19 -6.14 11.76
C THR A 53 17.64 -6.25 13.18
N PRO A 54 18.51 -6.21 14.21
CA PRO A 54 18.08 -6.41 15.61
C PRO A 54 17.14 -5.32 16.10
N ASN A 55 17.20 -4.12 15.51
CA ASN A 55 16.37 -2.97 15.83
C ASN A 55 15.05 -2.88 15.02
N HIS A 56 14.59 -3.98 14.40
CA HIS A 56 13.37 -3.97 13.56
C HIS A 56 12.10 -3.53 14.32
N ILE A 57 12.03 -3.75 15.62
CA ILE A 57 10.91 -3.28 16.45
C ILE A 57 10.97 -1.76 16.62
N GLU A 58 12.15 -1.20 16.89
CA GLU A 58 12.36 0.25 16.96
C GLU A 58 12.00 0.92 15.62
N LEU A 59 12.39 0.31 14.50
CA LEU A 59 12.02 0.79 13.17
C LEU A 59 10.50 0.78 12.93
N LEU A 60 9.78 -0.22 13.46
CA LEU A 60 8.32 -0.23 13.43
C LEU A 60 7.74 0.92 14.28
N GLU A 61 8.26 1.14 15.48
CA GLU A 61 7.77 2.20 16.36
C GLU A 61 7.98 3.59 15.72
N LEU A 62 9.13 3.84 15.14
CA LEU A 62 9.40 5.07 14.38
C LEU A 62 8.45 5.26 13.20
N ASP A 63 8.12 4.19 12.48
CA ASP A 63 7.13 4.24 11.39
C ASP A 63 5.74 4.61 11.91
N ILE A 64 5.30 3.96 13.00
CA ILE A 64 3.98 4.24 13.60
C ILE A 64 3.91 5.70 14.05
N GLU A 65 4.94 6.20 14.75
CA GLU A 65 5.00 7.60 15.16
C GLU A 65 5.00 8.57 13.96
N ALA A 66 5.70 8.22 12.88
CA ALA A 66 5.70 9.02 11.66
C ALA A 66 4.32 9.02 10.98
N CYS A 67 3.64 7.89 10.96
CA CYS A 67 2.28 7.76 10.46
C CYS A 67 1.31 8.62 11.26
N ASP A 68 1.33 8.52 12.59
CA ASP A 68 0.45 9.27 13.49
C ASP A 68 0.66 10.79 13.32
N ARG A 69 1.91 11.25 13.27
CA ARG A 69 2.23 12.68 13.06
C ARG A 69 1.75 13.23 11.72
N ASN A 70 1.65 12.39 10.70
CA ASN A 70 1.28 12.79 9.34
C ASN A 70 -0.17 12.45 8.97
N GLY A 71 -0.96 11.90 9.88
CA GLY A 71 -2.32 11.46 9.61
C GLY A 71 -2.38 10.34 8.56
N VAL A 72 -1.42 9.41 8.64
CA VAL A 72 -1.33 8.22 7.80
C VAL A 72 -1.80 7.02 8.59
N GLU A 73 -2.67 6.21 8.01
CA GLU A 73 -3.08 4.91 8.56
C GLU A 73 -2.24 3.79 7.93
N ILE A 74 -1.98 2.74 8.69
CA ILE A 74 -1.47 1.48 8.15
C ILE A 74 -2.62 0.49 8.14
N ILE A 75 -2.97 -0.04 6.97
CA ILE A 75 -3.97 -1.09 6.79
C ILE A 75 -3.32 -2.32 6.18
N SER A 76 -3.85 -3.51 6.45
CA SER A 76 -3.22 -4.76 6.04
C SER A 76 -4.24 -5.81 5.61
N VAL A 77 -3.76 -6.92 5.08
CA VAL A 77 -4.58 -8.11 4.73
C VAL A 77 -5.36 -8.69 5.91
N PHE A 78 -5.16 -8.20 7.12
CA PHE A 78 -5.93 -8.58 8.31
C PHE A 78 -7.11 -7.64 8.57
N ASN A 79 -7.31 -6.60 7.76
CA ASN A 79 -8.48 -5.72 7.82
C ASN A 79 -9.53 -6.17 6.81
N ASP A 80 -10.81 -6.20 7.22
CA ASP A 80 -11.93 -6.65 6.40
C ASP A 80 -12.12 -5.82 5.12
N ASP A 81 -11.71 -4.57 5.14
CA ASP A 81 -11.81 -3.62 4.02
C ASP A 81 -10.49 -3.46 3.22
N PHE A 82 -9.52 -4.36 3.43
CA PHE A 82 -8.32 -4.39 2.59
C PHE A 82 -8.70 -4.78 1.16
N PRO A 83 -8.18 -4.08 0.11
CA PRO A 83 -8.62 -4.31 -1.26
C PRO A 83 -8.42 -5.76 -1.74
N GLU A 84 -9.51 -6.45 -2.09
CA GLU A 84 -9.49 -7.85 -2.55
C GLU A 84 -8.52 -8.06 -3.73
N GLY A 85 -8.50 -7.13 -4.70
CA GLY A 85 -7.59 -7.20 -5.84
C GLY A 85 -6.10 -7.20 -5.49
N LEU A 86 -5.74 -6.76 -4.27
CA LEU A 86 -4.38 -6.88 -3.74
C LEU A 86 -4.14 -8.23 -3.06
N ILE A 87 -5.17 -8.90 -2.54
CA ILE A 87 -5.04 -10.20 -1.89
C ILE A 87 -4.69 -11.28 -2.91
N ASP A 88 -5.37 -11.29 -4.04
CA ASP A 88 -5.30 -12.34 -5.07
C ASP A 88 -4.00 -12.30 -5.90
N SER A 89 -3.30 -11.20 -5.90
CA SER A 89 -2.06 -11.08 -6.67
C SER A 89 -0.84 -11.53 -5.87
N ASN A 90 -0.08 -12.47 -6.42
CA ASN A 90 1.13 -13.03 -5.78
C ASN A 90 2.22 -12.00 -5.45
N ASN A 91 2.21 -10.83 -6.09
CA ASN A 91 3.22 -9.76 -5.91
C ASN A 91 2.68 -8.48 -5.29
N SER A 92 1.39 -8.42 -4.92
CA SER A 92 0.81 -7.21 -4.36
C SER A 92 1.22 -6.99 -2.90
N ALA A 93 1.05 -5.75 -2.46
CA ALA A 93 1.33 -5.35 -1.09
C ALA A 93 0.44 -6.12 -0.09
N LEU A 94 0.98 -6.42 1.08
CA LEU A 94 0.26 -7.06 2.18
C LEU A 94 -0.21 -6.06 3.23
N PHE A 95 0.24 -4.84 3.12
CA PHE A 95 -0.21 -3.68 3.89
C PHE A 95 0.04 -2.41 3.09
N LEU A 96 -0.72 -1.37 3.40
CA LEU A 96 -0.65 -0.05 2.74
C LEU A 96 -0.49 1.04 3.80
N TYR A 97 0.24 2.09 3.46
CA TYR A 97 0.23 3.36 4.15
C TYR A 97 -0.81 4.25 3.47
N LEU A 98 -1.89 4.54 4.15
CA LEU A 98 -3.05 5.25 3.62
C LEU A 98 -3.14 6.65 4.21
N LYS A 99 -3.32 7.65 3.36
CA LYS A 99 -3.66 9.01 3.76
C LYS A 99 -4.84 9.51 2.94
N GLY A 100 -5.91 9.93 3.61
CA GLY A 100 -7.11 10.45 2.98
C GLY A 100 -8.33 9.55 3.14
N ASN A 101 -9.22 9.57 2.16
CA ASN A 101 -10.49 8.87 2.25
C ASN A 101 -10.34 7.36 1.99
N ARG A 102 -10.48 6.56 3.05
CA ARG A 102 -10.36 5.10 3.02
C ARG A 102 -11.43 4.42 2.17
N ASP A 103 -12.63 5.02 2.08
CA ASP A 103 -13.75 4.44 1.33
C ASP A 103 -13.45 4.30 -0.17
N LEU A 104 -12.51 5.09 -0.69
CA LEU A 104 -12.07 5.00 -2.08
C LEU A 104 -11.46 3.65 -2.44
N LEU A 105 -10.89 2.94 -1.48
CA LEU A 105 -10.25 1.63 -1.71
C LEU A 105 -11.24 0.55 -2.16
N SER A 106 -12.51 0.68 -1.79
CA SER A 106 -13.59 -0.26 -2.15
C SER A 106 -14.36 0.16 -3.42
N ARG A 107 -14.14 1.40 -3.90
CA ARG A 107 -14.88 1.94 -5.05
C ARG A 107 -14.27 1.49 -6.37
N LYS A 108 -15.13 1.23 -7.36
CA LYS A 108 -14.68 1.05 -8.75
C LYS A 108 -14.04 2.35 -9.24
N SER A 109 -12.80 2.28 -9.70
CA SER A 109 -12.00 3.41 -10.16
C SER A 109 -11.53 3.22 -11.59
N LEU A 110 -11.19 4.32 -12.26
CA LEU A 110 -10.51 4.29 -13.55
C LEU A 110 -9.01 4.51 -13.36
N ALA A 111 -8.19 3.55 -13.80
CA ALA A 111 -6.74 3.71 -13.79
C ALA A 111 -6.28 4.51 -15.03
N ILE A 112 -5.53 5.59 -14.80
CA ILE A 112 -4.88 6.38 -15.84
C ILE A 112 -3.38 6.35 -15.58
N ASN A 113 -2.62 5.77 -16.51
CA ASN A 113 -1.15 5.72 -16.47
C ASN A 113 -0.60 6.16 -17.81
N GLY A 114 0.56 6.80 -17.80
CA GLY A 114 1.19 7.23 -19.03
C GLY A 114 2.63 7.68 -18.89
N THR A 115 3.15 8.29 -19.95
CA THR A 115 4.51 8.80 -19.97
C THR A 115 4.73 9.93 -18.98
N ARG A 116 5.97 10.05 -18.46
CA ARG A 116 6.38 11.16 -17.60
C ARG A 116 6.60 12.47 -18.36
N THR A 117 6.73 12.40 -19.67
CA THR A 117 6.89 13.54 -20.58
C THR A 117 5.88 13.43 -21.72
N PRO A 118 4.57 13.70 -21.46
CA PRO A 118 3.54 13.63 -22.48
C PRO A 118 3.68 14.78 -23.49
N ASP A 119 3.37 14.49 -24.73
CA ASP A 119 3.12 15.53 -25.73
C ASP A 119 1.79 16.23 -25.49
N SER A 120 1.44 17.21 -26.34
CA SER A 120 0.20 17.97 -26.19
C SER A 120 -1.04 17.09 -26.29
N LEU A 121 -1.03 16.10 -27.17
CA LEU A 121 -2.17 15.21 -27.41
C LEU A 121 -2.38 14.26 -26.21
N ALA A 122 -1.32 13.62 -25.72
CA ALA A 122 -1.38 12.75 -24.56
C ALA A 122 -1.83 13.53 -23.29
N SER A 123 -1.33 14.77 -23.13
CA SER A 123 -1.73 15.68 -22.04
C SER A 123 -3.23 16.01 -22.10
N GLU A 124 -3.73 16.35 -23.28
CA GLU A 124 -5.15 16.64 -23.51
C GLU A 124 -6.02 15.42 -23.17
N TYR A 125 -5.67 14.23 -23.65
CA TYR A 125 -6.45 13.03 -23.37
C TYR A 125 -6.44 12.66 -21.89
N ALA A 126 -5.32 12.72 -21.20
CA ALA A 126 -5.26 12.45 -19.77
C ALA A 126 -6.22 13.35 -18.99
N VAL A 127 -6.23 14.66 -19.27
CA VAL A 127 -7.10 15.64 -18.63
C VAL A 127 -8.57 15.39 -18.98
N ARG A 128 -8.89 15.19 -20.26
CA ARG A 128 -10.30 15.02 -20.71
C ARG A 128 -10.92 13.75 -20.13
N ILE A 129 -10.17 12.63 -20.18
CA ILE A 129 -10.65 11.34 -19.65
C ILE A 129 -10.87 11.45 -18.14
N ALA A 130 -9.89 12.00 -17.40
CA ALA A 130 -10.00 12.16 -15.96
C ALA A 130 -11.24 13.00 -15.59
N ARG A 131 -11.43 14.18 -16.19
CA ARG A 131 -12.62 15.03 -15.94
C ARG A 131 -13.93 14.34 -16.27
N TYR A 132 -14.00 13.65 -17.40
CA TYR A 132 -15.22 12.95 -17.82
C TYR A 132 -15.65 11.91 -16.76
N PHE A 133 -14.74 11.06 -16.33
CA PHE A 133 -15.04 10.00 -15.36
C PHE A 133 -15.27 10.57 -13.95
N THR A 134 -14.52 11.59 -13.56
CA THR A 134 -14.76 12.30 -12.30
C THR A 134 -16.17 12.90 -12.24
N ASN A 135 -16.62 13.58 -13.30
CA ASN A 135 -17.98 14.12 -13.37
C ASN A 135 -19.06 13.03 -13.34
N ALA A 136 -18.72 11.79 -13.73
CA ALA A 136 -19.59 10.63 -13.60
C ALA A 136 -19.50 9.94 -12.20
N GLY A 137 -18.78 10.55 -11.25
CA GLY A 137 -18.60 10.01 -9.89
C GLY A 137 -17.64 8.84 -9.79
N VAL A 138 -16.78 8.62 -10.78
CA VAL A 138 -15.78 7.55 -10.80
C VAL A 138 -14.43 8.09 -10.33
N PRO A 139 -13.85 7.55 -9.22
CA PRO A 139 -12.51 7.94 -8.76
C PRO A 139 -11.43 7.66 -9.80
N ILE A 140 -10.40 8.50 -9.83
CA ILE A 140 -9.24 8.31 -10.69
C ILE A 140 -8.10 7.69 -9.89
N LEU A 141 -7.64 6.53 -10.34
CA LEU A 141 -6.48 5.83 -9.80
C LEU A 141 -5.26 6.08 -10.68
N SER A 142 -4.15 6.53 -10.11
CA SER A 142 -2.90 6.72 -10.85
C SER A 142 -1.69 6.62 -9.92
N GLY A 143 -0.48 6.44 -10.51
CA GLY A 143 0.76 6.23 -9.77
C GLY A 143 1.41 7.50 -9.22
N LEU A 144 0.77 8.67 -9.34
CA LEU A 144 1.27 9.98 -8.87
C LEU A 144 2.65 10.35 -9.48
N ALA A 145 3.01 9.78 -10.62
CA ALA A 145 4.23 10.15 -11.33
C ALA A 145 4.07 11.51 -12.03
N LEU A 146 5.19 12.12 -12.44
CA LEU A 146 5.15 13.29 -13.32
C LEU A 146 4.50 12.92 -14.67
N GLY A 147 3.91 13.89 -15.36
CA GLY A 147 3.31 13.72 -16.69
C GLY A 147 1.85 13.29 -16.64
N CYS A 148 1.47 12.23 -17.36
CA CYS A 148 0.06 11.83 -17.49
C CYS A 148 -0.62 11.57 -16.15
N ASP A 149 0.07 10.92 -15.21
CA ASP A 149 -0.48 10.61 -13.90
C ASP A 149 -0.84 11.87 -13.12
N SER A 150 0.10 12.82 -13.01
CA SER A 150 -0.14 14.10 -12.31
C SER A 150 -1.21 14.94 -13.01
N LEU A 151 -1.25 14.96 -14.34
CA LEU A 151 -2.29 15.66 -15.10
C LEU A 151 -3.67 15.07 -14.83
N ALA A 152 -3.78 13.74 -14.76
CA ALA A 152 -5.04 13.07 -14.44
C ALA A 152 -5.53 13.40 -13.03
N HIS A 153 -4.63 13.39 -12.04
CA HIS A 153 -4.99 13.76 -10.65
C HIS A 153 -5.40 15.22 -10.52
N VAL A 154 -4.64 16.16 -11.11
CA VAL A 154 -5.01 17.58 -11.10
C VAL A 154 -6.37 17.80 -11.75
N ALA A 155 -6.61 17.18 -12.92
CA ALA A 155 -7.87 17.32 -13.62
C ALA A 155 -9.05 16.73 -12.85
N ALA A 156 -8.85 15.63 -12.10
CA ALA A 156 -9.87 15.05 -11.24
C ALA A 156 -10.19 15.98 -10.05
N LEU A 157 -9.18 16.48 -9.36
CA LEU A 157 -9.36 17.42 -8.23
C LEU A 157 -10.03 18.73 -8.67
N ASP A 158 -9.62 19.31 -9.80
CA ASP A 158 -10.24 20.52 -10.37
C ASP A 158 -11.71 20.32 -10.74
N ALA A 159 -12.11 19.10 -11.05
CA ALA A 159 -13.50 18.71 -11.32
C ALA A 159 -14.30 18.36 -10.05
N GLY A 160 -13.71 18.52 -8.86
CA GLY A 160 -14.34 18.21 -7.58
C GLY A 160 -14.35 16.72 -7.24
N GLY A 161 -13.47 15.93 -7.85
CA GLY A 161 -13.29 14.50 -7.56
C GLY A 161 -12.34 14.22 -6.42
N GLU A 162 -12.19 12.91 -6.19
CA GLU A 162 -11.36 12.33 -5.16
C GLU A 162 -10.30 11.39 -5.79
#